data_f328de6f1c38714703dd67ea0485e2d4
#
_entry.id   f328de6f1c38714703dd67ea0485e2d4
#
_cell.length_a   1.000
_cell.length_b   1.000
_cell.length_c   1.000
_cell.angle_alpha   90.00
_cell.angle_beta   90.00
_cell.angle_gamma   90.00
#
_symmetry.space_group_name_H-M   'P 1'
#
loop_
_entity.id
_entity.type
_entity.pdbx_description
1 polymer ?
#
loop_
_entity_poly.entity_id
_entity_poly.type
_entity_poly.pdbx_seq_one_letter_code
_entity_poly.pdbx_strand_id
1 'polypeptide(L)'
;MIGISLGLLLERGRFCFFCIFRDGIEDRNTTPFISVLTAIAVGSIGYAIVFGQFLPDTTTDRLPPVAHIGPVSWPLALGAFIFGIGMTLSGACISGHLYRLGQGYLRAIPALIGTLIGFGIAFLTWNWLYLNAISDSPTIWLPHLLGYSGSLIATFVALIAILIFAIKWGKNSEPISRASGQAPSISKAVKYLLFERWNPIATGALVGVVGMIAYLRVEPLGVTRQISTTARTFMSERGIGDENLAGLDTMAGCIAVVSETITNNGWIVLGIVFTSFAAALAGGRFKIDRP
;
A
#
# COMPACT_ATOMS: atom_id res chain seq x y z
N MET A 1 -5.52 3.29 16.28
CA MET A 1 -6.82 3.09 15.60
C MET A 1 -6.63 2.71 14.13
N ILE A 2 -6.00 3.55 13.27
CA ILE A 2 -5.80 3.28 11.83
C ILE A 2 -5.11 1.93 11.57
N GLY A 3 -4.01 1.62 12.28
CA GLY A 3 -3.31 0.34 12.13
C GLY A 3 -4.16 -0.87 12.50
N ILE A 4 -5.03 -0.74 13.51
CA ILE A 4 -5.98 -1.78 13.91
C ILE A 4 -7.00 -2.04 12.80
N SER A 5 -7.59 -0.99 12.26
CA SER A 5 -8.54 -1.09 11.15
C SER A 5 -7.90 -1.73 9.92
N LEU A 6 -6.69 -1.28 9.55
CA LEU A 6 -5.95 -1.87 8.44
C LEU A 6 -5.59 -3.32 8.67
N GLY A 7 -5.09 -3.69 9.85
CA GLY A 7 -4.76 -5.07 10.17
C GLY A 7 -5.96 -6.00 10.00
N LEU A 8 -7.13 -5.57 10.45
CA LEU A 8 -8.38 -6.32 10.29
C LEU A 8 -8.79 -6.41 8.81
N LEU A 9 -8.74 -5.29 8.08
CA LEU A 9 -9.08 -5.23 6.65
C LEU A 9 -8.17 -6.12 5.81
N LEU A 10 -6.86 -6.05 6.04
CA LEU A 10 -5.87 -6.86 5.32
C LEU A 10 -6.03 -8.34 5.60
N GLU A 11 -6.26 -8.71 6.86
CA GLU A 11 -6.41 -10.11 7.28
C GLU A 11 -7.73 -10.70 6.79
N ARG A 12 -8.86 -10.01 6.95
CA ARG A 12 -10.19 -10.51 6.56
C ARG A 12 -10.45 -10.41 5.07
N GLY A 13 -9.99 -9.34 4.46
CA GLY A 13 -10.12 -9.13 3.02
C GLY A 13 -9.09 -9.85 2.18
N ARG A 14 -8.05 -10.44 2.79
CA ARG A 14 -6.87 -11.00 2.10
C ARG A 14 -6.30 -10.01 1.07
N PHE A 15 -6.26 -8.75 1.47
CA PHE A 15 -5.82 -7.68 0.60
C PHE A 15 -4.30 -7.71 0.46
N CYS A 16 -3.81 -8.61 -0.39
CA CYS A 16 -2.40 -8.76 -0.72
C CYS A 16 -2.20 -8.54 -2.21
N PHE A 17 -1.47 -7.52 -2.58
CA PHE A 17 -1.26 -7.12 -3.97
C PHE A 17 -0.71 -8.27 -4.83
N PHE A 18 0.33 -8.97 -4.35
CA PHE A 18 0.87 -10.13 -5.04
C PHE A 18 -0.16 -11.24 -5.26
N CYS A 19 -0.91 -11.61 -4.19
CA CYS A 19 -1.89 -12.70 -4.30
C CYS A 19 -3.00 -12.37 -5.30
N ILE A 20 -3.42 -11.11 -5.33
CA ILE A 20 -4.44 -10.62 -6.26
C ILE A 20 -3.99 -10.79 -7.73
N PHE A 21 -2.75 -10.44 -8.04
CA PHE A 21 -2.19 -10.64 -9.39
C PHE A 21 -1.97 -12.11 -9.71
N ARG A 22 -1.44 -12.89 -8.77
CA ARG A 22 -1.25 -14.32 -8.96
C ARG A 22 -2.58 -15.01 -9.28
N ASP A 23 -3.60 -14.82 -8.46
CA ASP A 23 -4.92 -15.43 -8.62
C ASP A 23 -5.58 -14.99 -9.95
N GLY A 24 -5.31 -13.74 -10.38
CA GLY A 24 -5.76 -13.23 -11.68
C GLY A 24 -5.07 -13.88 -12.87
N ILE A 25 -3.80 -14.22 -12.76
CA ILE A 25 -3.00 -14.82 -13.84
C ILE A 25 -3.15 -16.34 -13.86
N GLU A 26 -2.99 -17.01 -12.72
CA GLU A 26 -3.00 -18.47 -12.61
C GLU A 26 -4.43 -19.04 -12.71
N ASP A 27 -5.34 -18.51 -11.88
CA ASP A 27 -6.70 -19.03 -11.75
C ASP A 27 -7.70 -18.29 -12.63
N ARG A 28 -7.30 -17.18 -13.28
CA ARG A 28 -8.18 -16.23 -13.97
C ARG A 28 -9.34 -15.73 -13.11
N ASN A 29 -9.13 -15.70 -11.79
CA ASN A 29 -10.06 -15.13 -10.84
C ASN A 29 -9.76 -13.64 -10.66
N THR A 30 -10.60 -12.80 -11.26
CA THR A 30 -10.41 -11.33 -11.22
C THR A 30 -11.18 -10.66 -10.09
N THR A 31 -11.98 -11.39 -9.31
CA THR A 31 -12.75 -10.82 -8.19
C THR A 31 -11.87 -10.09 -7.16
N PRO A 32 -10.73 -10.63 -6.71
CA PRO A 32 -9.84 -9.90 -5.81
C PRO A 32 -9.22 -8.64 -6.45
N PHE A 33 -9.01 -8.64 -7.78
CA PHE A 33 -8.49 -7.49 -8.50
C PHE A 33 -9.47 -6.30 -8.48
N ILE A 34 -10.77 -6.57 -8.53
CA ILE A 34 -11.81 -5.55 -8.43
C ILE A 34 -11.71 -4.81 -7.09
N SER A 35 -11.27 -5.47 -6.02
CA SER A 35 -11.07 -4.82 -4.72
C SER A 35 -10.01 -3.72 -4.75
N VAL A 36 -8.92 -3.93 -5.49
CA VAL A 36 -7.87 -2.92 -5.68
C VAL A 36 -8.39 -1.74 -6.49
N LEU A 37 -9.09 -2.03 -7.60
CA LEU A 37 -9.71 -0.97 -8.42
C LEU A 37 -10.70 -0.14 -7.59
N THR A 38 -11.49 -0.78 -6.74
CA THR A 38 -12.42 -0.09 -5.84
C THR A 38 -11.68 0.76 -4.81
N ALA A 39 -10.59 0.25 -4.23
CA ALA A 39 -9.76 1.00 -3.28
C ALA A 39 -9.14 2.25 -3.94
N ILE A 40 -8.64 2.11 -5.16
CA ILE A 40 -8.09 3.24 -5.93
C ILE A 40 -9.20 4.24 -6.27
N ALA A 41 -10.36 3.79 -6.72
CA ALA A 41 -11.49 4.66 -7.08
C ALA A 41 -11.96 5.49 -5.88
N VAL A 42 -12.21 4.86 -4.73
CA VAL A 42 -12.63 5.53 -3.49
C VAL A 42 -11.51 6.44 -2.97
N GLY A 43 -10.27 5.95 -2.98
CA GLY A 43 -9.10 6.72 -2.59
C GLY A 43 -8.91 7.97 -3.46
N SER A 44 -9.04 7.86 -4.78
CA SER A 44 -8.89 8.98 -5.71
C SER A 44 -9.89 10.10 -5.45
N ILE A 45 -11.15 9.76 -5.17
CA ILE A 45 -12.17 10.75 -4.78
C ILE A 45 -11.74 11.44 -3.47
N GLY A 46 -11.36 10.64 -2.47
CA GLY A 46 -10.93 11.16 -1.18
C GLY A 46 -9.73 12.09 -1.28
N TYR A 47 -8.70 11.67 -2.01
CA TYR A 47 -7.49 12.49 -2.22
C TYR A 47 -7.78 13.76 -3.02
N ALA A 48 -8.64 13.72 -4.04
CA ALA A 48 -9.01 14.91 -4.80
C ALA A 48 -9.75 15.93 -3.92
N ILE A 49 -10.62 15.48 -3.02
CA ILE A 49 -11.29 16.35 -2.05
C ILE A 49 -10.27 16.97 -1.08
N VAL A 50 -9.38 16.14 -0.54
CA VAL A 50 -8.37 16.59 0.44
C VAL A 50 -7.41 17.57 -0.21
N PHE A 51 -6.84 17.22 -1.37
CA PHE A 51 -5.90 18.11 -2.05
C PHE A 51 -6.55 19.41 -2.49
N GLY A 52 -7.80 19.36 -2.99
CA GLY A 52 -8.55 20.56 -3.35
C GLY A 52 -8.77 21.54 -2.19
N GLN A 53 -8.80 21.05 -0.95
CA GLN A 53 -8.88 21.92 0.24
C GLN A 53 -7.53 22.57 0.58
N PHE A 54 -6.41 21.86 0.41
CA PHE A 54 -5.07 22.35 0.74
C PHE A 54 -4.43 23.14 -0.41
N LEU A 55 -4.72 22.77 -1.63
CA LEU A 55 -4.20 23.35 -2.87
C LEU A 55 -5.33 23.55 -3.88
N PRO A 56 -6.19 24.57 -3.69
CA PRO A 56 -7.30 24.80 -4.61
C PRO A 56 -6.83 25.19 -6.02
N ASP A 57 -5.69 25.87 -6.13
CA ASP A 57 -5.09 26.24 -7.41
C ASP A 57 -4.02 25.21 -7.82
N THR A 58 -4.33 24.45 -8.88
CA THR A 58 -3.46 23.41 -9.44
C THR A 58 -2.42 23.95 -10.42
N THR A 59 -2.51 25.23 -10.81
CA THR A 59 -1.60 25.84 -11.80
C THR A 59 -0.27 26.28 -11.19
N THR A 60 -0.18 26.27 -9.87
CA THR A 60 1.05 26.60 -9.15
C THR A 60 2.03 25.41 -9.19
N ASP A 61 3.35 25.71 -9.18
CA ASP A 61 4.41 24.68 -9.10
C ASP A 61 4.47 23.98 -7.73
N ARG A 62 3.50 24.25 -6.86
CA ARG A 62 3.41 23.60 -5.55
C ARG A 62 2.76 22.23 -5.66
N LEU A 63 3.48 21.22 -5.17
CA LEU A 63 2.92 19.90 -5.00
C LEU A 63 2.21 19.79 -3.63
N PRO A 64 1.14 18.98 -3.53
CA PRO A 64 0.51 18.71 -2.24
C PRO A 64 1.52 18.17 -1.24
N PRO A 65 1.50 18.66 0.01
CA PRO A 65 2.47 18.20 1.01
C PRO A 65 2.32 16.69 1.23
N VAL A 66 3.44 16.00 1.31
CA VAL A 66 3.51 14.55 1.61
C VAL A 66 2.79 13.65 0.57
N ALA A 67 2.57 14.14 -0.65
CA ALA A 67 1.75 13.42 -1.66
C ALA A 67 2.50 12.32 -2.42
N HIS A 68 3.78 12.08 -2.13
CA HIS A 68 4.59 11.04 -2.78
C HIS A 68 4.70 11.18 -4.31
N ILE A 69 4.78 12.39 -4.80
CA ILE A 69 4.93 12.69 -6.22
C ILE A 69 6.42 12.83 -6.52
N GLY A 70 6.98 11.84 -7.17
CA GLY A 70 8.39 11.79 -7.53
C GLY A 70 8.64 11.93 -9.03
N PRO A 71 9.91 12.16 -9.43
CA PRO A 71 10.30 12.24 -10.84
C PRO A 71 10.08 10.91 -11.56
N VAL A 72 9.59 10.98 -12.79
CA VAL A 72 9.39 9.81 -13.66
C VAL A 72 10.69 9.51 -14.40
N SER A 73 11.43 8.54 -13.92
CA SER A 73 12.77 8.20 -14.39
C SER A 73 12.92 6.71 -14.74
N TRP A 74 13.95 6.36 -15.51
CA TRP A 74 14.23 4.95 -15.79
C TRP A 74 14.59 4.13 -14.53
N PRO A 75 15.28 4.67 -13.49
CA PRO A 75 15.47 3.94 -12.24
C PRO A 75 14.16 3.58 -11.54
N LEU A 76 13.13 4.42 -11.67
CA LEU A 76 11.78 4.09 -11.15
C LEU A 76 11.21 2.85 -11.85
N ALA A 77 11.32 2.79 -13.18
CA ALA A 77 10.83 1.63 -13.95
C ALA A 77 11.61 0.36 -13.62
N LEU A 78 12.94 0.45 -13.54
CA LEU A 78 13.80 -0.68 -13.17
C LEU A 78 13.53 -1.13 -11.73
N GLY A 79 13.40 -0.20 -10.80
CA GLY A 79 13.07 -0.48 -9.41
C GLY A 79 11.71 -1.17 -9.25
N ALA A 80 10.70 -0.72 -10.00
CA ALA A 80 9.38 -1.35 -10.03
C ALA A 80 9.44 -2.79 -10.57
N PHE A 81 10.24 -3.03 -11.60
CA PHE A 81 10.45 -4.37 -12.16
C PHE A 81 11.14 -5.31 -11.17
N ILE A 82 12.24 -4.86 -10.56
CA ILE A 82 12.97 -5.64 -9.53
C ILE A 82 12.06 -5.92 -8.33
N PHE A 83 11.26 -4.93 -7.90
CA PHE A 83 10.29 -5.10 -6.84
C PHE A 83 9.24 -6.16 -7.18
N GLY A 84 8.76 -6.20 -8.43
CA GLY A 84 7.85 -7.23 -8.93
C GLY A 84 8.45 -8.64 -8.84
N ILE A 85 9.72 -8.80 -9.26
CA ILE A 85 10.46 -10.05 -9.11
C ILE A 85 10.57 -10.44 -7.62
N GLY A 86 10.94 -9.49 -6.76
CA GLY A 86 11.04 -9.72 -5.32
C GLY A 86 9.73 -10.19 -4.69
N MET A 87 8.59 -9.59 -5.06
CA MET A 87 7.26 -10.04 -4.61
C MET A 87 6.95 -11.46 -5.06
N THR A 88 7.36 -11.82 -6.28
CA THR A 88 7.13 -13.16 -6.83
C THR A 88 7.95 -14.23 -6.10
N LEU A 89 9.21 -13.94 -5.84
CA LEU A 89 10.10 -14.84 -5.09
C LEU A 89 9.68 -15.01 -3.64
N SER A 90 9.28 -13.93 -2.97
CA SER A 90 8.86 -13.97 -1.56
C SER A 90 7.42 -14.45 -1.34
N GLY A 91 6.60 -14.46 -2.39
CA GLY A 91 5.21 -14.93 -2.36
C GLY A 91 4.22 -13.98 -1.70
N ALA A 92 4.60 -12.74 -1.41
CA ALA A 92 3.70 -11.69 -0.93
C ALA A 92 4.29 -10.28 -1.12
N CYS A 93 3.44 -9.24 -1.06
CA CYS A 93 3.89 -7.87 -0.90
C CYS A 93 4.28 -7.58 0.57
N ILE A 94 4.88 -6.45 0.84
CA ILE A 94 5.34 -6.07 2.19
C ILE A 94 4.19 -6.10 3.20
N SER A 95 3.05 -5.48 2.88
CA SER A 95 1.85 -5.53 3.74
C SER A 95 1.34 -6.98 3.91
N GLY A 96 1.46 -7.78 2.84
CA GLY A 96 1.15 -9.21 2.86
C GLY A 96 2.01 -9.99 3.84
N HIS A 97 3.31 -9.71 3.90
CA HIS A 97 4.20 -10.35 4.88
C HIS A 97 3.88 -9.92 6.30
N LEU A 98 3.53 -8.66 6.54
CA LEU A 98 3.21 -8.16 7.88
C LEU A 98 1.98 -8.83 8.48
N TYR A 99 0.85 -8.87 7.74
CA TYR A 99 -0.35 -9.52 8.30
C TYR A 99 -0.18 -11.04 8.40
N ARG A 100 0.57 -11.67 7.47
CA ARG A 100 0.90 -13.10 7.55
C ARG A 100 1.82 -13.42 8.72
N LEU A 101 2.76 -12.53 9.05
CA LEU A 101 3.56 -12.66 10.26
C LEU A 101 2.67 -12.73 11.50
N GLY A 102 1.66 -11.86 11.59
CA GLY A 102 0.63 -11.94 12.62
C GLY A 102 -0.14 -13.25 12.64
N GLN A 103 -0.36 -13.88 11.49
CA GLN A 103 -1.01 -15.19 11.38
C GLN A 103 -0.11 -16.40 11.75
N GLY A 104 1.19 -16.16 11.99
CA GLY A 104 2.16 -17.21 12.34
C GLY A 104 3.01 -17.73 11.18
N TYR A 105 2.97 -17.09 10.01
CA TYR A 105 3.80 -17.48 8.86
C TYR A 105 5.24 -16.99 9.03
N LEU A 106 6.12 -17.85 9.53
CA LEU A 106 7.53 -17.50 9.81
C LEU A 106 8.34 -17.17 8.53
N ARG A 107 7.89 -17.61 7.36
CA ARG A 107 8.49 -17.23 6.06
C ARG A 107 8.46 -15.71 5.80
N ALA A 108 7.61 -14.96 6.48
CA ALA A 108 7.58 -13.51 6.39
C ALA A 108 8.84 -12.85 6.97
N ILE A 109 9.49 -13.47 7.98
CA ILE A 109 10.67 -12.91 8.66
C ILE A 109 11.85 -12.71 7.69
N PRO A 110 12.34 -13.76 6.98
CA PRO A 110 13.44 -13.57 6.04
C PRO A 110 13.10 -12.58 4.91
N ALA A 111 11.84 -12.52 4.46
CA ALA A 111 11.42 -11.56 3.44
C ALA A 111 11.49 -10.11 3.97
N LEU A 112 11.06 -9.86 5.19
CA LEU A 112 11.16 -8.53 5.83
C LEU A 112 12.61 -8.13 6.10
N ILE A 113 13.46 -9.07 6.54
CA ILE A 113 14.91 -8.83 6.70
C ILE A 113 15.54 -8.50 5.34
N GLY A 114 15.22 -9.27 4.30
CA GLY A 114 15.67 -8.99 2.93
C GLY A 114 15.24 -7.61 2.44
N THR A 115 14.04 -7.16 2.81
CA THR A 115 13.56 -5.81 2.49
C THR A 115 14.38 -4.73 3.20
N LEU A 116 14.74 -4.93 4.48
CA LEU A 116 15.62 -4.00 5.22
C LEU A 116 17.00 -3.90 4.56
N ILE A 117 17.60 -5.04 4.19
CA ILE A 117 18.90 -5.07 3.50
C ILE A 117 18.79 -4.38 2.14
N GLY A 118 17.70 -4.63 1.39
CA GLY A 118 17.46 -4.00 0.10
C GLY A 118 17.37 -2.47 0.20
N PHE A 119 16.71 -1.92 1.22
CA PHE A 119 16.72 -0.48 1.49
C PHE A 119 18.11 0.03 1.82
N GLY A 120 18.89 -0.70 2.61
CA GLY A 120 20.28 -0.35 2.90
C GLY A 120 21.11 -0.21 1.62
N ILE A 121 21.05 -1.19 0.72
CA ILE A 121 21.73 -1.14 -0.58
C ILE A 121 21.22 0.05 -1.42
N ALA A 122 19.91 0.29 -1.43
CA ALA A 122 19.34 1.42 -2.16
C ALA A 122 19.85 2.76 -1.66
N PHE A 123 20.02 2.96 -0.36
CA PHE A 123 20.59 4.20 0.20
C PHE A 123 22.06 4.39 -0.17
N LEU A 124 22.87 3.33 -0.21
CA LEU A 124 24.27 3.40 -0.64
C LEU A 124 24.42 3.81 -2.10
N THR A 125 23.47 3.46 -2.95
CA THR A 125 23.51 3.77 -4.38
C THR A 125 22.69 5.01 -4.75
N TRP A 126 21.95 5.58 -3.79
CA TRP A 126 20.97 6.63 -4.04
C TRP A 126 21.56 7.89 -4.63
N ASN A 127 22.61 8.45 -4.04
CA ASN A 127 23.20 9.70 -4.48
C ASN A 127 23.73 9.62 -5.91
N TRP A 128 24.35 8.49 -6.26
CA TRP A 128 24.79 8.25 -7.62
C TRP A 128 23.62 8.18 -8.61
N LEU A 129 22.56 7.43 -8.27
CA LEU A 129 21.35 7.33 -9.10
C LEU A 129 20.65 8.68 -9.24
N TYR A 130 20.57 9.43 -8.16
CA TYR A 130 19.92 10.72 -8.15
C TYR A 130 20.61 11.70 -9.08
N LEU A 131 21.93 11.87 -8.93
CA LEU A 131 22.71 12.82 -9.72
C LEU A 131 22.79 12.45 -11.21
N ASN A 132 22.79 11.16 -11.54
CA ASN A 132 22.97 10.73 -12.93
C ASN A 132 21.68 10.44 -13.70
N ALA A 133 20.54 10.28 -13.00
CA ALA A 133 19.35 9.78 -13.68
C ALA A 133 18.02 10.30 -13.15
N ILE A 134 17.96 10.88 -11.94
CA ILE A 134 16.71 11.27 -11.34
C ILE A 134 16.54 12.79 -11.30
N SER A 135 17.61 13.54 -11.05
CA SER A 135 17.58 15.00 -10.85
C SER A 135 16.92 15.76 -12.01
N ASP A 136 17.23 15.34 -13.24
CA ASP A 136 16.75 16.00 -14.46
C ASP A 136 15.41 15.41 -14.98
N SER A 137 14.84 14.44 -14.25
CA SER A 137 13.62 13.77 -14.69
C SER A 137 12.38 14.59 -14.34
N PRO A 138 11.38 14.66 -15.23
CA PRO A 138 10.20 15.46 -15.00
C PRO A 138 9.32 14.87 -13.89
N THR A 139 8.80 15.74 -13.05
CA THR A 139 7.74 15.41 -12.09
C THR A 139 6.39 15.64 -12.71
N ILE A 140 5.59 14.58 -12.90
CA ILE A 140 4.28 14.66 -13.54
C ILE A 140 3.20 14.57 -12.47
N TRP A 141 2.47 15.65 -12.32
CA TRP A 141 1.29 15.72 -11.48
C TRP A 141 0.04 16.00 -12.32
N LEU A 142 -0.83 15.02 -12.49
CA LEU A 142 -2.00 15.14 -13.38
C LEU A 142 -2.87 16.37 -13.10
N PRO A 143 -3.20 16.73 -11.84
CA PRO A 143 -3.99 17.91 -11.58
C PRO A 143 -3.40 19.23 -12.07
N HIS A 144 -2.08 19.33 -12.20
CA HIS A 144 -1.44 20.49 -12.82
C HIS A 144 -1.84 20.64 -14.30
N LEU A 145 -1.99 19.52 -15.02
CA LEU A 145 -2.31 19.51 -16.44
C LEU A 145 -3.83 19.58 -16.72
N LEU A 146 -4.64 18.88 -15.92
CA LEU A 146 -6.06 18.62 -16.20
C LEU A 146 -7.01 19.21 -15.13
N GLY A 147 -6.48 19.84 -14.09
CA GLY A 147 -7.25 20.18 -12.89
C GLY A 147 -7.69 18.94 -12.11
N TYR A 148 -8.32 19.13 -10.95
CA TYR A 148 -8.78 18.00 -10.13
C TYR A 148 -9.90 17.20 -10.83
N SER A 149 -10.86 17.87 -11.44
CA SER A 149 -11.97 17.21 -12.13
C SER A 149 -11.49 16.41 -13.34
N GLY A 150 -10.61 16.97 -14.16
CA GLY A 150 -10.05 16.29 -15.33
C GLY A 150 -9.21 15.09 -14.93
N SER A 151 -8.40 15.21 -13.87
CA SER A 151 -7.60 14.10 -13.33
C SER A 151 -8.46 12.97 -12.78
N LEU A 152 -9.57 13.29 -12.09
CA LEU A 152 -10.53 12.28 -11.65
C LEU A 152 -11.16 11.56 -12.83
N ILE A 153 -11.65 12.31 -13.84
CA ILE A 153 -12.25 11.70 -15.04
C ILE A 153 -11.22 10.78 -15.71
N ALA A 154 -9.99 11.24 -15.93
CA ALA A 154 -8.93 10.44 -16.55
C ALA A 154 -8.65 9.16 -15.74
N THR A 155 -8.57 9.28 -14.40
CA THR A 155 -8.38 8.13 -13.50
C THR A 155 -9.54 7.15 -13.60
N PHE A 156 -10.80 7.62 -13.58
CA PHE A 156 -11.97 6.74 -13.70
C PHE A 156 -12.07 6.07 -15.07
N VAL A 157 -11.75 6.78 -16.13
CA VAL A 157 -11.68 6.19 -17.48
C VAL A 157 -10.65 5.07 -17.54
N ALA A 158 -9.45 5.31 -16.98
CA ALA A 158 -8.41 4.28 -16.89
C ALA A 158 -8.85 3.08 -16.04
N LEU A 159 -9.46 3.31 -14.87
CA LEU A 159 -9.97 2.24 -14.01
C LEU A 159 -11.08 1.43 -14.69
N ILE A 160 -12.00 2.08 -15.41
CA ILE A 160 -13.05 1.40 -16.17
C ILE A 160 -12.44 0.57 -17.31
N ALA A 161 -11.47 1.09 -18.03
CA ALA A 161 -10.78 0.35 -19.09
C ALA A 161 -10.09 -0.90 -18.52
N ILE A 162 -9.38 -0.76 -17.39
CA ILE A 162 -8.74 -1.88 -16.69
C ILE A 162 -9.79 -2.88 -16.19
N LEU A 163 -10.91 -2.40 -15.65
CA LEU A 163 -12.01 -3.25 -15.20
C LEU A 163 -12.60 -4.08 -16.34
N ILE A 164 -12.88 -3.44 -17.49
CA ILE A 164 -13.39 -4.13 -18.69
C ILE A 164 -12.39 -5.20 -19.16
N PHE A 165 -11.10 -4.85 -19.18
CA PHE A 165 -10.04 -5.81 -19.51
C PHE A 165 -10.03 -6.98 -18.53
N ALA A 166 -10.07 -6.72 -17.21
CA ALA A 166 -10.09 -7.73 -16.17
C ALA A 166 -11.31 -8.66 -16.30
N ILE A 167 -12.50 -8.12 -16.55
CA ILE A 167 -13.73 -8.92 -16.73
C ILE A 167 -13.61 -9.81 -17.98
N LYS A 168 -13.08 -9.29 -19.09
CA LYS A 168 -12.86 -10.09 -20.31
C LYS A 168 -11.79 -11.17 -20.14
N TRP A 169 -10.77 -10.90 -19.33
CA TRP A 169 -9.70 -11.86 -19.01
C TRP A 169 -10.17 -12.95 -18.06
N GLY A 170 -11.03 -12.61 -17.09
CA GLY A 170 -11.51 -13.50 -16.06
C GLY A 170 -12.44 -14.59 -16.60
N LYS A 171 -12.17 -15.84 -16.26
CA LYS A 171 -13.03 -16.99 -16.56
C LYS A 171 -13.74 -17.54 -15.31
N ASN A 172 -13.08 -17.44 -14.16
CA ASN A 172 -13.48 -18.03 -12.88
C ASN A 172 -13.79 -16.96 -11.83
N SER A 173 -14.43 -15.86 -12.24
CA SER A 173 -14.85 -14.84 -11.29
C SER A 173 -15.98 -15.40 -10.43
N GLU A 174 -15.75 -15.56 -9.13
CA GLU A 174 -16.82 -15.91 -8.22
C GLU A 174 -17.92 -14.85 -8.27
N PRO A 175 -19.20 -15.24 -8.32
CA PRO A 175 -20.27 -14.26 -8.29
C PRO A 175 -20.15 -13.45 -7.00
N ILE A 176 -20.12 -12.12 -7.15
CA ILE A 176 -20.12 -11.19 -6.02
C ILE A 176 -21.34 -11.55 -5.19
N SER A 177 -21.11 -12.19 -4.04
CA SER A 177 -22.17 -12.62 -3.14
C SER A 177 -23.05 -11.41 -2.83
N ARG A 178 -24.25 -11.39 -3.36
CA ARG A 178 -25.25 -10.39 -3.00
C ARG A 178 -25.48 -10.53 -1.51
N ALA A 179 -25.16 -9.50 -0.76
CA ALA A 179 -25.58 -9.42 0.62
C ALA A 179 -27.08 -9.70 0.65
N SER A 180 -27.47 -10.82 1.24
CA SER A 180 -28.87 -11.15 1.40
C SER A 180 -29.51 -10.03 2.21
N GLY A 181 -30.52 -9.36 1.64
CA GLY A 181 -31.11 -8.14 2.19
C GLY A 181 -31.89 -8.30 3.51
N GLN A 182 -31.57 -9.29 4.31
CA GLN A 182 -32.08 -9.43 5.68
C GLN A 182 -31.10 -8.80 6.65
N ALA A 183 -31.57 -7.83 7.42
CA ALA A 183 -30.81 -7.22 8.50
C ALA A 183 -30.29 -8.35 9.42
N PRO A 184 -28.96 -8.54 9.54
CA PRO A 184 -28.43 -9.61 10.34
C PRO A 184 -28.73 -9.32 11.83
N SER A 185 -29.17 -10.35 12.56
CA SER A 185 -29.14 -10.29 14.02
C SER A 185 -27.76 -9.87 14.50
N ILE A 186 -27.66 -9.05 15.55
CA ILE A 186 -26.39 -8.54 16.10
C ILE A 186 -25.36 -9.66 16.26
N SER A 187 -25.78 -10.84 16.73
CA SER A 187 -24.92 -12.02 16.87
C SER A 187 -24.37 -12.51 15.52
N LYS A 188 -25.18 -12.53 14.46
CA LYS A 188 -24.73 -12.89 13.10
C LYS A 188 -23.79 -11.85 12.52
N ALA A 189 -24.04 -10.56 12.75
CA ALA A 189 -23.16 -9.48 12.32
C ALA A 189 -21.79 -9.56 13.00
N VAL A 190 -21.74 -9.81 14.31
CA VAL A 190 -20.49 -10.00 15.06
C VAL A 190 -19.75 -11.24 14.55
N LYS A 191 -20.46 -12.35 14.31
CA LYS A 191 -19.85 -13.57 13.73
C LYS A 191 -19.27 -13.31 12.34
N TYR A 192 -19.97 -12.61 11.47
CA TYR A 192 -19.49 -12.23 10.16
C TYR A 192 -18.23 -11.34 10.26
N LEU A 193 -18.28 -10.31 11.11
CA LEU A 193 -17.15 -9.39 11.30
C LEU A 193 -15.90 -10.09 11.85
N LEU A 194 -16.06 -11.05 12.76
CA LEU A 194 -14.93 -11.66 13.46
C LEU A 194 -14.43 -12.96 12.83
N PHE A 195 -15.29 -13.71 12.11
CA PHE A 195 -14.95 -15.07 11.67
C PHE A 195 -15.03 -15.31 10.17
N GLU A 196 -15.82 -14.54 9.42
CA GLU A 196 -16.00 -14.75 7.98
C GLU A 196 -15.08 -13.86 7.16
N ARG A 197 -14.89 -14.22 5.88
CA ARG A 197 -14.17 -13.37 4.91
C ARG A 197 -15.09 -12.26 4.46
N TRP A 198 -14.52 -11.07 4.35
CA TRP A 198 -15.26 -9.91 3.88
C TRP A 198 -15.33 -9.86 2.36
N ASN A 199 -16.41 -9.27 1.87
CA ASN A 199 -16.56 -9.02 0.45
C ASN A 199 -15.39 -8.18 -0.08
N PRO A 200 -14.73 -8.59 -1.19
CA PRO A 200 -13.56 -7.89 -1.73
C PRO A 200 -13.84 -6.42 -2.07
N ILE A 201 -15.01 -6.11 -2.63
CA ILE A 201 -15.38 -4.73 -3.00
C ILE A 201 -15.54 -3.87 -1.75
N ALA A 202 -16.26 -4.36 -0.74
CA ALA A 202 -16.44 -3.64 0.53
C ALA A 202 -15.08 -3.42 1.23
N THR A 203 -14.22 -4.43 1.23
CA THR A 203 -12.86 -4.32 1.76
C THR A 203 -12.05 -3.27 1.02
N GLY A 204 -12.08 -3.28 -0.32
CA GLY A 204 -11.39 -2.28 -1.13
C GLY A 204 -11.87 -0.86 -0.84
N ALA A 205 -13.19 -0.65 -0.79
CA ALA A 205 -13.77 0.64 -0.44
C ALA A 205 -13.33 1.13 0.95
N LEU A 206 -13.37 0.25 1.95
CA LEU A 206 -12.94 0.58 3.32
C LEU A 206 -11.44 0.88 3.39
N VAL A 207 -10.59 0.16 2.64
CA VAL A 207 -9.16 0.48 2.54
C VAL A 207 -8.94 1.87 1.95
N GLY A 208 -9.69 2.25 0.89
CA GLY A 208 -9.65 3.59 0.32
C GLY A 208 -10.05 4.68 1.32
N VAL A 209 -11.14 4.46 2.07
CA VAL A 209 -11.61 5.38 3.11
C VAL A 209 -10.59 5.51 4.24
N VAL A 210 -10.05 4.40 4.73
CA VAL A 210 -9.03 4.42 5.80
C VAL A 210 -7.76 5.12 5.32
N GLY A 211 -7.38 4.94 4.04
CA GLY A 211 -6.25 5.66 3.43
C GLY A 211 -6.46 7.18 3.43
N MET A 212 -7.65 7.65 3.05
CA MET A 212 -8.02 9.06 3.10
C MET A 212 -7.99 9.62 4.53
N ILE A 213 -8.58 8.91 5.49
CA ILE A 213 -8.59 9.32 6.90
C ILE A 213 -7.17 9.38 7.47
N ALA A 214 -6.32 8.42 7.10
CA ALA A 214 -4.92 8.42 7.51
C ALA A 214 -4.19 9.66 7.01
N TYR A 215 -4.37 10.00 5.74
CA TYR A 215 -3.77 11.20 5.15
C TYR A 215 -4.22 12.47 5.86
N LEU A 216 -5.53 12.60 6.14
CA LEU A 216 -6.09 13.79 6.81
C LEU A 216 -5.63 13.95 8.25
N ARG A 217 -5.47 12.85 8.98
CA ARG A 217 -5.28 12.89 10.44
C ARG A 217 -3.83 12.75 10.87
N VAL A 218 -3.02 12.11 10.05
CA VAL A 218 -1.67 11.72 10.44
C VAL A 218 -0.70 11.98 9.28
N GLU A 219 -0.67 11.07 8.31
CA GLU A 219 0.18 11.09 7.13
C GLU A 219 -0.28 9.97 6.16
N PRO A 220 0.16 9.96 4.91
CA PRO A 220 -0.13 8.89 3.98
C PRO A 220 0.30 7.54 4.54
N LEU A 221 -0.51 6.51 4.28
CA LEU A 221 -0.18 5.15 4.67
C LEU A 221 1.13 4.70 4.02
N GLY A 222 2.14 4.47 4.84
CA GLY A 222 3.49 4.13 4.39
C GLY A 222 4.11 2.98 5.17
N VAL A 223 3.60 1.76 4.98
CA VAL A 223 4.21 0.55 5.59
C VAL A 223 5.67 0.42 5.17
N THR A 224 5.95 0.66 3.89
CA THR A 224 7.29 0.66 3.31
C THR A 224 8.18 1.74 3.93
N ARG A 225 7.60 2.92 4.20
CA ARG A 225 8.28 4.06 4.82
C ARG A 225 8.86 3.68 6.19
N GLN A 226 8.10 2.96 7.02
CA GLN A 226 8.62 2.55 8.32
C GLN A 226 9.81 1.61 8.19
N ILE A 227 9.76 0.65 7.27
CA ILE A 227 10.87 -0.30 7.06
C ILE A 227 12.10 0.43 6.52
N SER A 228 11.91 1.36 5.58
CA SER A 228 13.02 2.17 5.04
C SER A 228 13.60 3.13 6.09
N THR A 229 12.74 3.76 6.91
CA THR A 229 13.18 4.59 8.05
C THR A 229 14.03 3.78 9.03
N THR A 230 13.60 2.57 9.37
CA THR A 230 14.35 1.68 10.25
C THR A 230 15.72 1.32 9.66
N ALA A 231 15.78 1.02 8.36
CA ALA A 231 17.03 0.75 7.67
C ALA A 231 17.97 1.96 7.67
N ARG A 232 17.44 3.16 7.36
CA ARG A 232 18.22 4.40 7.33
C ARG A 232 18.74 4.79 8.71
N THR A 233 17.90 4.71 9.75
CA THR A 233 18.32 5.01 11.13
C THR A 233 19.45 4.08 11.57
N PHE A 234 19.30 2.78 11.32
CA PHE A 234 20.35 1.80 11.64
C PHE A 234 21.67 2.07 10.92
N MET A 235 21.62 2.52 9.66
CA MET A 235 22.82 2.87 8.90
C MET A 235 23.46 4.16 9.43
N SER A 236 22.66 5.19 9.70
CA SER A 236 23.10 6.48 10.24
C SER A 236 23.78 6.32 11.60
N GLU A 237 23.22 5.52 12.52
CA GLU A 237 23.81 5.23 13.84
C GLU A 237 25.18 4.55 13.75
N ARG A 238 25.47 3.87 12.65
CA ARG A 238 26.73 3.16 12.41
C ARG A 238 27.68 3.88 11.46
N GLY A 239 27.31 5.07 11.00
CA GLY A 239 28.11 5.82 10.02
C GLY A 239 28.28 5.09 8.68
N ILE A 240 27.27 4.28 8.29
CA ILE A 240 27.28 3.54 7.02
C ILE A 240 26.55 4.36 5.94
N GLY A 241 27.28 4.74 4.91
CA GLY A 241 26.75 5.50 3.77
C GLY A 241 26.73 7.00 4.00
N ASP A 242 26.11 7.72 3.08
CA ASP A 242 26.04 9.18 3.12
C ASP A 242 24.99 9.65 4.13
N GLU A 243 25.32 10.62 4.95
CA GLU A 243 24.39 11.24 5.89
C GLU A 243 23.26 11.97 5.18
N ASN A 244 23.59 12.66 4.08
CA ASN A 244 22.64 13.41 3.26
C ASN A 244 22.34 12.67 1.96
N LEU A 245 21.07 12.37 1.73
CA LEU A 245 20.60 11.77 0.49
C LEU A 245 20.03 12.85 -0.43
N ALA A 246 20.76 13.12 -1.53
CA ALA A 246 20.44 14.17 -2.49
C ALA A 246 18.99 14.04 -2.99
N GLY A 247 18.24 15.15 -2.97
CA GLY A 247 16.83 15.17 -3.36
C GLY A 247 15.86 14.42 -2.43
N LEU A 248 16.30 13.35 -1.76
CA LEU A 248 15.44 12.57 -0.88
C LEU A 248 15.09 13.35 0.39
N ASP A 249 16.05 14.05 0.97
CA ASP A 249 15.84 14.83 2.19
C ASP A 249 15.00 16.10 1.95
N THR A 250 14.89 16.55 0.70
CA THR A 250 14.05 17.68 0.30
C THR A 250 12.66 17.27 -0.19
N MET A 251 12.47 16.02 -0.55
CA MET A 251 11.17 15.48 -0.97
C MET A 251 10.26 15.27 0.23
N ALA A 252 9.14 15.97 0.28
CA ALA A 252 8.10 15.70 1.28
C ALA A 252 7.33 14.44 0.89
N GLY A 253 7.34 13.42 1.75
CA GLY A 253 6.52 12.23 1.49
C GLY A 253 7.12 10.90 1.93
N CYS A 254 7.04 9.85 1.12
CA CYS A 254 7.46 8.45 1.40
C CYS A 254 8.95 8.26 1.74
N ILE A 255 9.55 9.23 2.32
CA ILE A 255 10.98 9.31 2.51
C ILE A 255 11.33 8.67 3.84
N ALA A 256 12.39 7.89 3.81
CA ALA A 256 13.02 7.37 5.00
C ALA A 256 13.66 8.54 5.78
N VAL A 257 13.17 8.82 6.94
CA VAL A 257 13.71 9.84 7.85
C VAL A 257 14.53 9.13 8.91
N VAL A 258 15.68 9.68 9.30
CA VAL A 258 16.36 9.22 10.51
C VAL A 258 15.50 9.59 11.71
N SER A 259 15.09 8.62 12.50
CA SER A 259 14.21 8.84 13.65
C SER A 259 14.63 7.98 14.82
N GLU A 260 14.87 8.59 15.97
CA GLU A 260 15.17 7.89 17.21
C GLU A 260 13.93 7.26 17.86
N THR A 261 12.74 7.67 17.42
CA THR A 261 11.48 7.19 17.97
C THR A 261 10.66 6.44 16.92
N ILE A 262 9.70 5.64 17.37
CA ILE A 262 8.74 4.96 16.50
C ILE A 262 7.88 6.01 15.80
N THR A 263 7.93 6.05 14.47
CA THR A 263 7.11 6.96 13.67
C THR A 263 5.63 6.60 13.72
N ASN A 264 4.76 7.50 13.25
CA ASN A 264 3.33 7.20 13.13
C ASN A 264 3.07 5.97 12.26
N ASN A 265 3.80 5.81 11.15
CA ASN A 265 3.73 4.61 10.31
C ASN A 265 4.25 3.36 11.04
N GLY A 266 5.19 3.50 11.98
CA GLY A 266 5.63 2.41 12.85
C GLY A 266 4.51 1.89 13.74
N TRP A 267 3.75 2.78 14.35
CA TRP A 267 2.56 2.40 15.11
C TRP A 267 1.48 1.75 14.25
N ILE A 268 1.34 2.17 12.98
CA ILE A 268 0.43 1.52 12.02
C ILE A 268 0.91 0.09 11.73
N VAL A 269 2.21 -0.11 11.48
CA VAL A 269 2.80 -1.44 11.22
C VAL A 269 2.61 -2.38 12.41
N LEU A 270 2.90 -1.92 13.62
CA LEU A 270 2.64 -2.68 14.85
C LEU A 270 1.15 -3.01 14.98
N GLY A 271 0.28 -2.03 14.74
CA GLY A 271 -1.17 -2.23 14.74
C GLY A 271 -1.62 -3.30 13.75
N ILE A 272 -1.06 -3.34 12.54
CA ILE A 272 -1.36 -4.37 11.54
C ILE A 272 -0.97 -5.75 12.05
N VAL A 273 0.25 -5.92 12.56
CA VAL A 273 0.76 -7.23 13.02
C VAL A 273 -0.06 -7.74 14.21
N PHE A 274 -0.24 -6.90 15.25
CA PHE A 274 -0.97 -7.30 16.46
C PHE A 274 -2.45 -7.58 16.20
N THR A 275 -3.09 -6.77 15.35
CA THR A 275 -4.51 -7.00 15.03
C THR A 275 -4.68 -8.24 14.17
N SER A 276 -3.78 -8.47 13.20
CA SER A 276 -3.80 -9.70 12.41
C SER A 276 -3.56 -10.94 13.27
N PHE A 277 -2.69 -10.85 14.26
CA PHE A 277 -2.48 -11.91 15.24
C PHE A 277 -3.74 -12.17 16.07
N ALA A 278 -4.33 -11.14 16.65
CA ALA A 278 -5.56 -11.27 17.44
C ALA A 278 -6.74 -11.82 16.59
N ALA A 279 -6.88 -11.34 15.36
CA ALA A 279 -7.91 -11.80 14.44
C ALA A 279 -7.69 -13.25 13.99
N ALA A 280 -6.45 -13.67 13.80
CA ALA A 280 -6.10 -15.05 13.47
C ALA A 280 -6.36 -16.00 14.64
N LEU A 281 -6.01 -15.60 15.87
CA LEU A 281 -6.33 -16.37 17.08
C LEU A 281 -7.84 -16.51 17.27
N ALA A 282 -8.57 -15.40 17.23
CA ALA A 282 -10.02 -15.39 17.38
C ALA A 282 -10.73 -16.26 16.31
N GLY A 283 -10.19 -16.27 15.08
CA GLY A 283 -10.72 -17.05 13.96
C GLY A 283 -10.23 -18.50 13.90
N GLY A 284 -9.42 -18.98 14.86
CA GLY A 284 -8.83 -20.32 14.83
C GLY A 284 -7.90 -20.57 13.63
N ARG A 285 -7.36 -19.50 13.01
CA ARG A 285 -6.52 -19.58 11.83
C ARG A 285 -5.03 -19.39 12.13
N PHE A 286 -4.70 -19.08 13.37
CA PHE A 286 -3.31 -18.99 13.77
C PHE A 286 -2.64 -20.35 13.66
N LYS A 287 -1.63 -20.43 12.82
CA LYS A 287 -0.86 -21.67 12.62
C LYS A 287 0.59 -21.29 12.40
N ILE A 288 1.45 -21.86 13.22
CA ILE A 288 2.89 -21.69 13.01
C ILE A 288 3.28 -22.52 11.79
N ASP A 289 3.50 -21.83 10.68
CA ASP A 289 4.00 -22.45 9.45
C ASP A 289 5.53 -22.28 9.43
N ARG A 290 6.23 -23.41 9.55
CA ARG A 290 7.71 -23.44 9.45
C ARG A 290 8.10 -23.53 7.99
N PRO A 291 9.23 -22.88 7.61
CA PRO A 291 9.73 -22.95 6.23
C PRO A 291 10.16 -24.35 5.83
#